data_ec54e7e4ef757ec645f8822b2b9857bc
#
_entry.id   ec54e7e4ef757ec645f8822b2b9857bc
#
_cell.length_a   1.000
_cell.length_b   1.000
_cell.length_c   1.000
_cell.angle_alpha   90.00
_cell.angle_beta   90.00
_cell.angle_gamma   90.00
#
_symmetry.space_group_name_H-M   'P 1'
#
loop_
_entity.id
_entity.type
_entity.pdbx_description
1 polymer ?
#
loop_
_entity_poly.entity_id
_entity_poly.type
_entity_poly.pdbx_seq_one_letter_code
_entity_poly.pdbx_strand_id
1 'polypeptide(L)'
;MSYSLPPLPYAYDALEPHFDARTMEIHHSKHHQTYVNNLNAAIEQAGLAAQPVEALIANLDAVPEAQRGAVRNNGGGHANHSLFWTVLGANGGTPDDELAAAIDRDLGSFDAFKDAFTKAAQTRFGSGWAWLTSDRAGRLQVESSANQDSPLMGAAVGLSGNAPILALDVWEHAYYLHYQNRRPDYIGAFFNIINWAEVGRRYRQARAS
;
A
#
# COMPACT_ATOMS: atom_id res chain seq x y z
N MET A 1 -12.45 2.82 -20.89
CA MET A 1 -10.98 2.90 -20.60
C MET A 1 -10.62 1.71 -19.73
N SER A 2 -9.42 1.15 -19.92
CA SER A 2 -8.90 0.06 -19.09
C SER A 2 -7.80 0.59 -18.16
N TYR A 3 -7.60 -0.05 -17.02
CA TYR A 3 -6.44 0.20 -16.16
C TYR A 3 -5.17 -0.33 -16.84
N SER A 4 -4.06 0.28 -16.54
CA SER A 4 -2.73 -0.11 -17.03
C SER A 4 -1.75 -0.19 -15.87
N LEU A 5 -0.71 -1.02 -16.02
CA LEU A 5 0.37 -1.08 -15.07
C LEU A 5 1.14 0.25 -15.07
N PRO A 6 1.19 0.99 -13.95
CA PRO A 6 1.98 2.21 -13.89
C PRO A 6 3.48 1.87 -13.98
N PRO A 7 4.30 2.68 -14.66
CA PRO A 7 5.75 2.48 -14.66
C PRO A 7 6.30 2.69 -13.24
N LEU A 8 7.38 1.97 -12.90
CA LEU A 8 8.14 2.29 -11.68
C LEU A 8 8.85 3.63 -11.86
N PRO A 9 8.93 4.46 -10.81
CA PRO A 9 9.66 5.73 -10.86
C PRO A 9 11.19 5.55 -10.75
N TYR A 10 11.69 4.31 -10.68
CA TYR A 10 13.10 3.95 -10.53
C TYR A 10 13.38 2.59 -11.19
N ALA A 11 14.66 2.23 -11.38
CA ALA A 11 15.09 0.94 -11.90
C ALA A 11 14.84 -0.18 -10.88
N TYR A 12 14.73 -1.44 -11.33
CA TYR A 12 14.47 -2.57 -10.44
C TYR A 12 15.54 -2.77 -9.37
N ASP A 13 16.78 -2.41 -9.64
CA ASP A 13 17.94 -2.52 -8.72
C ASP A 13 18.13 -1.29 -7.82
N ALA A 14 17.34 -0.25 -7.99
CA ALA A 14 17.53 1.01 -7.28
C ALA A 14 17.35 0.92 -5.76
N LEU A 15 16.65 -0.11 -5.27
CA LEU A 15 16.37 -0.31 -3.84
C LEU A 15 17.35 -1.31 -3.18
N GLU A 16 18.34 -1.82 -3.91
CA GLU A 16 19.36 -2.66 -3.34
C GLU A 16 20.26 -1.88 -2.36
N PRO A 17 20.77 -2.53 -1.31
CA PRO A 17 20.68 -3.97 -0.99
C PRO A 17 19.41 -4.37 -0.21
N HIS A 18 18.47 -3.45 0.00
CA HIS A 18 17.30 -3.66 0.85
C HIS A 18 16.21 -4.51 0.18
N PHE A 19 15.88 -4.20 -1.06
CA PHE A 19 14.97 -5.00 -1.91
C PHE A 19 15.73 -5.37 -3.19
N ASP A 20 15.77 -6.66 -3.51
CA ASP A 20 16.53 -7.16 -4.64
C ASP A 20 15.82 -6.92 -5.98
N ALA A 21 16.61 -6.72 -7.02
CA ALA A 21 16.13 -6.44 -8.38
C ALA A 21 15.18 -7.53 -8.90
N ARG A 22 15.45 -8.80 -8.58
CA ARG A 22 14.62 -9.91 -9.06
C ARG A 22 13.24 -9.90 -8.42
N THR A 23 13.16 -9.66 -7.12
CA THR A 23 11.87 -9.47 -6.43
C THR A 23 11.10 -8.30 -7.04
N MET A 24 11.75 -7.15 -7.24
CA MET A 24 11.13 -5.95 -7.81
C MET A 24 10.58 -6.20 -9.21
N GLU A 25 11.35 -6.86 -10.07
CA GLU A 25 10.92 -7.21 -11.43
C GLU A 25 9.66 -8.09 -11.42
N ILE A 26 9.67 -9.18 -10.65
CA ILE A 26 8.54 -10.12 -10.58
C ILE A 26 7.34 -9.46 -9.93
N HIS A 27 7.54 -8.76 -8.83
CA HIS A 27 6.49 -8.14 -8.04
C HIS A 27 5.74 -7.08 -8.87
N HIS A 28 6.47 -6.23 -9.61
CA HIS A 28 5.86 -5.24 -10.49
C HIS A 28 5.31 -5.87 -11.78
N SER A 29 6.16 -6.55 -12.58
CA SER A 29 5.79 -6.95 -13.94
C SER A 29 4.90 -8.20 -14.02
N LYS A 30 4.78 -8.99 -12.93
CA LYS A 30 3.97 -10.21 -12.88
C LYS A 30 2.82 -10.06 -11.89
N HIS A 31 3.08 -9.86 -10.59
CA HIS A 31 2.01 -9.77 -9.60
C HIS A 31 1.10 -8.57 -9.83
N HIS A 32 1.66 -7.35 -9.90
CA HIS A 32 0.84 -6.15 -10.14
C HIS A 32 0.16 -6.18 -11.51
N GLN A 33 0.86 -6.61 -12.57
CA GLN A 33 0.25 -6.76 -13.90
C GLN A 33 -0.94 -7.74 -13.88
N THR A 34 -0.86 -8.82 -13.11
CA THR A 34 -1.96 -9.78 -12.98
C THR A 34 -3.18 -9.15 -12.31
N TYR A 35 -3.00 -8.34 -11.26
CA TYR A 35 -4.11 -7.59 -10.66
C TYR A 35 -4.76 -6.65 -11.67
N VAL A 36 -3.97 -5.92 -12.47
CA VAL A 36 -4.49 -5.04 -13.53
C VAL A 36 -5.32 -5.82 -14.55
N ASN A 37 -4.81 -6.94 -15.04
CA ASN A 37 -5.50 -7.75 -16.04
C ASN A 37 -6.84 -8.30 -15.51
N ASN A 38 -6.82 -8.84 -14.29
CA ASN A 38 -8.00 -9.41 -13.66
C ASN A 38 -9.04 -8.33 -13.28
N LEU A 39 -8.59 -7.16 -12.86
CA LEU A 39 -9.48 -6.03 -12.60
C LEU A 39 -10.19 -5.59 -13.88
N ASN A 40 -9.46 -5.44 -14.99
CA ASN A 40 -10.05 -5.07 -16.27
C ASN A 40 -11.12 -6.09 -16.72
N ALA A 41 -10.83 -7.38 -16.60
CA ALA A 41 -11.80 -8.43 -16.91
C ALA A 41 -13.05 -8.35 -16.00
N ALA A 42 -12.87 -8.10 -14.70
CA ALA A 42 -13.99 -7.98 -13.76
C ALA A 42 -14.88 -6.77 -14.06
N ILE A 43 -14.29 -5.63 -14.44
CA ILE A 43 -15.02 -4.40 -14.78
C ILE A 43 -15.78 -4.57 -16.10
N GLU A 44 -15.17 -5.19 -17.10
CA GLU A 44 -15.83 -5.50 -18.37
C GLU A 44 -17.05 -6.40 -18.14
N GLN A 45 -16.91 -7.48 -17.36
CA GLN A 45 -18.01 -8.39 -17.00
C GLN A 45 -19.12 -7.70 -16.19
N ALA A 46 -18.73 -6.72 -15.35
CA ALA A 46 -19.67 -5.95 -14.54
C ALA A 46 -20.39 -4.85 -15.32
N GLY A 47 -19.95 -4.55 -16.55
CA GLY A 47 -20.46 -3.42 -17.34
C GLY A 47 -20.21 -2.06 -16.70
N LEU A 48 -19.17 -1.93 -15.84
CA LEU A 48 -18.86 -0.72 -15.12
C LEU A 48 -18.04 0.24 -15.99
N ALA A 49 -18.35 1.53 -15.88
CA ALA A 49 -17.51 2.58 -16.45
C ALA A 49 -16.17 2.67 -15.71
N ALA A 50 -15.10 2.98 -16.45
CA ALA A 50 -13.80 3.23 -15.85
C ALA A 50 -13.84 4.49 -14.97
N GLN A 51 -13.30 4.39 -13.76
CA GLN A 51 -13.15 5.45 -12.77
C GLN A 51 -11.81 5.27 -12.06
N PRO A 52 -11.31 6.23 -11.25
CA PRO A 52 -10.13 5.99 -10.42
C PRO A 52 -10.30 4.73 -9.57
N VAL A 53 -9.26 3.89 -9.52
CA VAL A 53 -9.35 2.60 -8.81
C VAL A 53 -9.64 2.79 -7.32
N GLU A 54 -9.12 3.85 -6.74
CA GLU A 54 -9.37 4.23 -5.34
C GLU A 54 -10.85 4.51 -5.09
N ALA A 55 -11.52 5.22 -5.99
CA ALA A 55 -12.96 5.48 -5.91
C ALA A 55 -13.78 4.20 -6.11
N LEU A 56 -13.34 3.31 -7.01
CA LEU A 56 -13.99 2.02 -7.25
C LEU A 56 -13.98 1.15 -6.00
N ILE A 57 -12.81 0.97 -5.38
CA ILE A 57 -12.68 0.10 -4.19
C ILE A 57 -13.26 0.72 -2.93
N ALA A 58 -13.36 2.04 -2.85
CA ALA A 58 -14.03 2.72 -1.74
C ALA A 58 -15.56 2.54 -1.76
N ASN A 59 -16.13 2.11 -2.89
CA ASN A 59 -17.59 1.92 -3.04
C ASN A 59 -17.92 0.54 -3.61
N LEU A 60 -17.47 -0.51 -2.91
CA LEU A 60 -17.68 -1.90 -3.34
C LEU A 60 -19.16 -2.29 -3.43
N ASP A 61 -20.04 -1.62 -2.68
CA ASP A 61 -21.48 -1.89 -2.73
C ASP A 61 -22.13 -1.48 -4.06
N ALA A 62 -21.53 -0.54 -4.79
CA ALA A 62 -21.95 -0.18 -6.14
C ALA A 62 -21.54 -1.22 -7.20
N VAL A 63 -20.66 -2.16 -6.85
CA VAL A 63 -20.23 -3.25 -7.76
C VAL A 63 -21.25 -4.39 -7.69
N PRO A 64 -21.71 -4.94 -8.84
CA PRO A 64 -22.57 -6.12 -8.86
C PRO A 64 -21.98 -7.24 -8.01
N GLU A 65 -22.83 -7.93 -7.24
CA GLU A 65 -22.42 -8.94 -6.26
C GLU A 65 -21.51 -10.02 -6.86
N ALA A 66 -21.83 -10.49 -8.07
CA ALA A 66 -21.05 -11.51 -8.76
C ALA A 66 -19.61 -11.11 -9.06
N GLN A 67 -19.30 -9.81 -9.24
CA GLN A 67 -17.97 -9.29 -9.54
C GLN A 67 -17.32 -8.59 -8.32
N ARG A 68 -18.05 -8.35 -7.24
CA ARG A 68 -17.58 -7.59 -6.06
C ARG A 68 -16.32 -8.19 -5.45
N GLY A 69 -16.24 -9.53 -5.32
CA GLY A 69 -15.06 -10.22 -4.82
C GLY A 69 -13.84 -10.04 -5.71
N ALA A 70 -14.01 -10.11 -7.03
CA ALA A 70 -12.95 -9.92 -8.00
C ALA A 70 -12.43 -8.45 -7.98
N VAL A 71 -13.34 -7.47 -7.91
CA VAL A 71 -13.00 -6.05 -7.81
C VAL A 71 -12.32 -5.75 -6.48
N ARG A 72 -12.81 -6.26 -5.35
CA ARG A 72 -12.15 -6.14 -4.04
C ARG A 72 -10.69 -6.62 -4.10
N ASN A 73 -10.48 -7.84 -4.59
CA ASN A 73 -9.14 -8.43 -4.60
C ASN A 73 -8.21 -7.77 -5.63
N ASN A 74 -8.64 -7.62 -6.86
CA ASN A 74 -7.78 -7.13 -7.93
C ASN A 74 -7.72 -5.61 -8.00
N GLY A 75 -8.83 -4.92 -7.68
CA GLY A 75 -8.84 -3.47 -7.50
C GLY A 75 -8.00 -3.03 -6.31
N GLY A 76 -8.15 -3.72 -5.17
CA GLY A 76 -7.28 -3.52 -4.01
C GLY A 76 -5.82 -3.78 -4.36
N GLY A 77 -5.52 -4.91 -5.03
CA GLY A 77 -4.16 -5.23 -5.49
C GLY A 77 -3.58 -4.14 -6.38
N HIS A 78 -4.34 -3.64 -7.36
CA HIS A 78 -3.87 -2.55 -8.22
C HIS A 78 -3.65 -1.24 -7.45
N ALA A 79 -4.59 -0.82 -6.61
CA ALA A 79 -4.47 0.41 -5.83
C ALA A 79 -3.31 0.35 -4.83
N ASN A 80 -3.20 -0.75 -4.06
CA ASN A 80 -2.17 -0.95 -3.04
C ASN A 80 -0.77 -0.92 -3.64
N HIS A 81 -0.54 -1.64 -4.75
CA HIS A 81 0.76 -1.66 -5.41
C HIS A 81 1.10 -0.32 -6.08
N SER A 82 0.11 0.37 -6.68
CA SER A 82 0.32 1.71 -7.26
C SER A 82 0.81 2.71 -6.21
N LEU A 83 0.29 2.64 -4.99
CA LEU A 83 0.77 3.43 -3.87
C LEU A 83 2.16 2.96 -3.44
N PHE A 84 2.35 1.64 -3.25
CA PHE A 84 3.58 1.05 -2.73
C PHE A 84 4.81 1.48 -3.53
N TRP A 85 4.74 1.43 -4.86
CA TRP A 85 5.88 1.83 -5.70
C TRP A 85 6.30 3.30 -5.50
N THR A 86 5.37 4.18 -5.22
CA THR A 86 5.66 5.63 -5.07
C THR A 86 6.21 5.99 -3.70
N VAL A 87 5.84 5.24 -2.64
CA VAL A 87 6.32 5.48 -1.28
C VAL A 87 7.67 4.81 -0.99
N LEU A 88 8.27 4.15 -1.99
CA LEU A 88 9.63 3.62 -1.94
C LEU A 88 10.58 4.51 -2.73
N GLY A 89 11.83 4.56 -2.30
CA GLY A 89 12.90 5.31 -2.99
C GLY A 89 14.28 5.00 -2.42
N ALA A 90 15.31 5.10 -3.24
CA ALA A 90 16.69 4.76 -2.89
C ALA A 90 17.29 5.66 -1.80
N ASN A 91 16.76 6.86 -1.60
CA ASN A 91 17.42 7.86 -0.77
C ASN A 91 16.94 7.86 0.71
N GLY A 92 15.97 7.03 1.06
CA GLY A 92 15.44 6.96 2.43
C GLY A 92 15.07 8.34 2.99
N GLY A 93 15.62 8.69 4.12
CA GLY A 93 15.47 10.02 4.74
C GLY A 93 14.61 10.01 6.01
N THR A 94 14.04 11.15 6.32
CA THR A 94 13.15 11.37 7.47
C THR A 94 11.89 12.12 7.03
N PRO A 95 10.79 12.00 7.79
CA PRO A 95 9.60 12.82 7.55
C PRO A 95 9.94 14.31 7.58
N ASP A 96 9.22 15.11 6.77
CA ASP A 96 9.26 16.57 6.91
C ASP A 96 8.65 17.02 8.25
N ASP A 97 8.89 18.29 8.64
CA ASP A 97 8.48 18.80 9.94
C ASP A 97 6.97 18.65 10.22
N GLU A 98 6.14 18.80 9.18
CA GLU A 98 4.69 18.69 9.31
C GLU A 98 4.25 17.25 9.63
N LEU A 99 4.79 16.28 8.88
CA LEU A 99 4.51 14.88 9.10
C LEU A 99 5.14 14.37 10.40
N ALA A 100 6.36 14.81 10.73
CA ALA A 100 7.03 14.48 11.99
C ALA A 100 6.21 14.94 13.20
N ALA A 101 5.73 16.20 13.18
CA ALA A 101 4.85 16.71 14.24
C ALA A 101 3.53 15.92 14.36
N ALA A 102 2.98 15.46 13.25
CA ALA A 102 1.77 14.61 13.28
C ALA A 102 2.07 13.23 13.86
N ILE A 103 3.22 12.63 13.52
CA ILE A 103 3.65 11.35 14.09
C ILE A 103 3.84 11.48 15.62
N ASP A 104 4.51 12.54 16.09
CA ASP A 104 4.72 12.75 17.52
C ASP A 104 3.40 12.98 18.26
N ARG A 105 2.51 13.77 17.68
CA ARG A 105 1.18 14.06 18.26
C ARG A 105 0.30 12.82 18.41
N ASP A 106 0.23 11.98 17.37
CA ASP A 106 -0.78 10.91 17.28
C ASP A 106 -0.23 9.54 17.69
N LEU A 107 1.09 9.33 17.51
CA LEU A 107 1.74 8.03 17.73
C LEU A 107 2.81 8.10 18.84
N GLY A 108 3.07 9.30 19.39
CA GLY A 108 3.94 9.54 20.53
C GLY A 108 5.37 9.89 20.17
N SER A 109 5.95 9.25 19.17
CA SER A 109 7.29 9.56 18.63
C SER A 109 7.53 8.80 17.33
N PHE A 110 8.59 9.15 16.61
CA PHE A 110 9.00 8.40 15.42
C PHE A 110 9.37 6.93 15.76
N ASP A 111 10.02 6.68 16.89
CA ASP A 111 10.34 5.32 17.33
C ASP A 111 9.09 4.54 17.71
N ALA A 112 8.13 5.15 18.41
CA ALA A 112 6.85 4.53 18.73
C ALA A 112 6.03 4.21 17.46
N PHE A 113 6.08 5.08 16.46
CA PHE A 113 5.52 4.79 15.13
C PHE A 113 6.19 3.58 14.50
N LYS A 114 7.53 3.52 14.46
CA LYS A 114 8.26 2.37 13.91
C LYS A 114 7.87 1.07 14.61
N ASP A 115 7.78 1.09 15.93
CA ASP A 115 7.39 -0.08 16.73
C ASP A 115 5.95 -0.53 16.40
N ALA A 116 5.01 0.42 16.33
CA ALA A 116 3.62 0.13 16.00
C ALA A 116 3.48 -0.43 14.56
N PHE A 117 4.16 0.18 13.60
CA PHE A 117 4.15 -0.26 12.20
C PHE A 117 4.81 -1.63 12.04
N THR A 118 5.96 -1.84 12.67
CA THR A 118 6.65 -3.14 12.70
C THR A 118 5.76 -4.22 13.30
N LYS A 119 5.10 -3.93 14.43
CA LYS A 119 4.17 -4.86 15.07
C LYS A 119 3.00 -5.19 14.13
N ALA A 120 2.39 -4.19 13.50
CA ALA A 120 1.29 -4.41 12.55
C ALA A 120 1.71 -5.31 11.38
N ALA A 121 2.91 -5.09 10.82
CA ALA A 121 3.48 -5.89 9.74
C ALA A 121 3.83 -7.33 10.17
N GLN A 122 4.45 -7.50 11.34
CA GLN A 122 4.85 -8.81 11.86
C GLN A 122 3.66 -9.68 12.28
N THR A 123 2.67 -9.08 12.93
CA THR A 123 1.50 -9.81 13.47
C THR A 123 0.43 -10.07 12.43
N ARG A 124 0.53 -9.50 11.21
CA ARG A 124 -0.36 -9.85 10.10
C ARG A 124 -0.15 -11.31 9.73
N PHE A 125 -1.05 -12.18 10.20
CA PHE A 125 -1.01 -13.60 9.89
C PHE A 125 -1.42 -13.84 8.44
N GLY A 126 -0.57 -14.59 7.70
CA GLY A 126 -0.77 -14.82 6.27
C GLY A 126 -0.39 -13.60 5.42
N SER A 127 -1.04 -13.50 4.25
CA SER A 127 -0.84 -12.42 3.29
C SER A 127 -1.57 -11.14 3.70
N GLY A 128 -1.00 -10.00 3.44
CA GLY A 128 -1.62 -8.72 3.72
C GLY A 128 -0.67 -7.55 3.67
N TRP A 129 -1.06 -6.47 4.33
CA TRP A 129 -0.36 -5.18 4.31
C TRP A 129 -0.33 -4.54 5.68
N ALA A 130 0.70 -3.73 5.93
CA ALA A 130 0.75 -2.76 7.02
C ALA A 130 0.65 -1.34 6.45
N TRP A 131 -0.04 -0.46 7.17
CA TRP A 131 -0.41 0.87 6.71
C TRP A 131 -0.12 1.94 7.75
N LEU A 132 0.31 3.13 7.29
CA LEU A 132 0.09 4.39 7.97
C LEU A 132 -0.98 5.13 7.20
N THR A 133 -2.06 5.53 7.89
CA THR A 133 -3.20 6.21 7.29
C THR A 133 -3.43 7.58 7.94
N SER A 134 -4.08 8.49 7.21
CA SER A 134 -4.48 9.81 7.71
C SER A 134 -5.96 10.03 7.48
N ASP A 135 -6.68 10.52 8.49
CA ASP A 135 -8.02 11.06 8.29
C ASP A 135 -7.98 12.49 7.71
N ARG A 136 -9.14 13.04 7.39
CA ARG A 136 -9.27 14.41 6.86
C ARG A 136 -8.85 15.49 7.86
N ALA A 137 -8.86 15.21 9.15
CA ALA A 137 -8.36 16.10 10.19
C ALA A 137 -6.82 16.01 10.35
N GLY A 138 -6.17 15.13 9.60
CA GLY A 138 -4.74 14.88 9.67
C GLY A 138 -4.32 14.03 10.86
N ARG A 139 -5.23 13.24 11.44
CA ARG A 139 -4.87 12.29 12.49
C ARG A 139 -4.34 11.01 11.86
N LEU A 140 -3.20 10.55 12.39
CA LEU A 140 -2.51 9.37 11.91
C LEU A 140 -2.93 8.12 12.68
N GLN A 141 -2.99 6.99 11.95
CA GLN A 141 -3.26 5.69 12.52
C GLN A 141 -2.41 4.62 11.81
N VAL A 142 -1.89 3.67 12.59
CA VAL A 142 -1.29 2.44 12.07
C VAL A 142 -2.33 1.33 12.08
N GLU A 143 -2.52 0.64 10.96
CA GLU A 143 -3.42 -0.50 10.83
C GLU A 143 -2.83 -1.57 9.91
N SER A 144 -3.45 -2.75 9.87
CA SER A 144 -3.07 -3.81 8.92
C SER A 144 -4.30 -4.47 8.32
N SER A 145 -4.16 -4.93 7.06
CA SER A 145 -5.23 -5.58 6.33
C SER A 145 -4.83 -6.97 5.85
N ALA A 146 -5.83 -7.85 5.64
CA ALA A 146 -5.62 -9.15 5.02
C ALA A 146 -5.64 -9.06 3.50
N ASN A 147 -4.93 -9.94 2.84
CA ASN A 147 -4.93 -10.10 1.38
C ASN A 147 -4.65 -8.77 0.66
N GLN A 148 -5.58 -8.32 -0.21
CA GLN A 148 -5.48 -7.05 -0.93
C GLN A 148 -6.50 -6.02 -0.42
N ASP A 149 -7.07 -6.22 0.77
CA ASP A 149 -7.92 -5.21 1.39
C ASP A 149 -7.15 -3.92 1.62
N SER A 150 -7.76 -2.81 1.24
CA SER A 150 -7.20 -1.47 1.37
C SER A 150 -7.93 -0.68 2.47
N PRO A 151 -7.25 0.21 3.20
CA PRO A 151 -7.93 1.15 4.10
C PRO A 151 -9.09 1.90 3.45
N LEU A 152 -8.98 2.22 2.16
CA LEU A 152 -10.03 2.90 1.39
C LEU A 152 -11.37 2.16 1.33
N MET A 153 -11.37 0.84 1.52
CA MET A 153 -12.59 0.03 1.56
C MET A 153 -13.38 0.20 2.86
N GLY A 154 -12.76 0.77 3.88
CA GLY A 154 -13.39 1.15 5.14
C GLY A 154 -14.07 0.00 5.87
N ALA A 155 -15.25 0.28 6.42
CA ALA A 155 -16.02 -0.66 7.23
C ALA A 155 -16.37 -1.97 6.52
N ALA A 156 -16.44 -1.99 5.19
CA ALA A 156 -16.70 -3.21 4.41
C ALA A 156 -15.65 -4.32 4.63
N VAL A 157 -14.44 -3.94 5.07
CA VAL A 157 -13.33 -4.86 5.38
C VAL A 157 -12.79 -4.68 6.81
N GLY A 158 -13.51 -3.93 7.65
CA GLY A 158 -13.15 -3.68 9.05
C GLY A 158 -11.94 -2.75 9.23
N LEU A 159 -11.72 -1.83 8.29
CA LEU A 159 -10.64 -0.84 8.30
C LEU A 159 -11.19 0.57 8.51
N SER A 160 -10.28 1.54 8.72
CA SER A 160 -10.63 2.91 9.10
C SER A 160 -11.42 3.70 8.05
N GLY A 161 -11.20 3.43 6.76
CA GLY A 161 -11.67 4.28 5.67
C GLY A 161 -10.79 5.50 5.42
N ASN A 162 -9.68 5.61 6.14
CA ASN A 162 -8.74 6.72 6.02
C ASN A 162 -7.87 6.58 4.76
N ALA A 163 -7.27 7.69 4.33
CA ALA A 163 -6.35 7.70 3.19
C ALA A 163 -5.02 7.02 3.56
N PRO A 164 -4.58 5.97 2.85
CA PRO A 164 -3.28 5.37 3.08
C PRO A 164 -2.18 6.30 2.55
N ILE A 165 -1.20 6.61 3.41
CA ILE A 165 -0.06 7.47 3.08
C ILE A 165 1.26 6.72 3.04
N LEU A 166 1.35 5.56 3.72
CA LEU A 166 2.48 4.62 3.66
C LEU A 166 1.93 3.20 3.67
N ALA A 167 2.58 2.32 2.91
CA ALA A 167 2.20 0.92 2.77
C ALA A 167 3.42 0.01 2.80
N LEU A 168 3.29 -1.17 3.40
CA LEU A 168 4.25 -2.27 3.29
C LEU A 168 3.50 -3.56 2.94
N ASP A 169 3.85 -4.15 1.80
CA ASP A 169 3.38 -5.48 1.41
C ASP A 169 4.06 -6.55 2.26
N VAL A 170 3.28 -7.36 2.97
CA VAL A 170 3.78 -8.51 3.75
C VAL A 170 3.32 -9.86 3.19
N TRP A 171 2.86 -9.88 1.95
CA TRP A 171 2.76 -11.12 1.17
C TRP A 171 4.16 -11.71 1.01
N GLU A 172 4.29 -13.03 1.07
CA GLU A 172 5.60 -13.67 0.94
C GLU A 172 6.29 -13.39 -0.41
N HIS A 173 5.52 -13.19 -1.48
CA HIS A 173 6.08 -12.82 -2.78
C HIS A 173 6.87 -11.49 -2.77
N ALA A 174 6.61 -10.61 -1.79
CA ALA A 174 7.31 -9.33 -1.67
C ALA A 174 8.72 -9.45 -1.10
N TYR A 175 9.06 -10.58 -0.42
CA TYR A 175 10.34 -10.68 0.29
C TYR A 175 11.00 -12.05 0.28
N TYR A 176 10.31 -13.11 -0.18
CA TYR A 176 10.80 -14.49 0.03
C TYR A 176 12.10 -14.80 -0.71
N LEU A 177 12.32 -14.24 -1.91
CA LEU A 177 13.55 -14.49 -2.67
C LEU A 177 14.80 -13.98 -1.96
N HIS A 178 14.71 -12.85 -1.28
CA HIS A 178 15.84 -12.22 -0.58
C HIS A 178 15.89 -12.59 0.92
N TYR A 179 14.76 -12.61 1.58
CA TYR A 179 14.66 -12.78 3.04
C TYR A 179 14.14 -14.15 3.49
N GLN A 180 13.57 -14.96 2.60
CA GLN A 180 12.91 -16.23 2.90
C GLN A 180 11.87 -16.03 4.02
N ASN A 181 11.95 -16.79 5.10
CA ASN A 181 11.03 -16.70 6.25
C ASN A 181 11.34 -15.53 7.20
N ARG A 182 12.39 -14.74 6.93
CA ARG A 182 12.84 -13.67 7.83
C ARG A 182 12.06 -12.35 7.58
N ARG A 183 10.74 -12.39 7.73
CA ARG A 183 9.89 -11.18 7.61
C ARG A 183 10.39 -10.01 8.48
N PRO A 184 10.87 -10.22 9.73
CA PRO A 184 11.41 -9.11 10.53
C PRO A 184 12.56 -8.36 9.86
N ASP A 185 13.47 -9.05 9.17
CA ASP A 185 14.61 -8.43 8.47
C ASP A 185 14.12 -7.58 7.29
N TYR A 186 13.15 -8.09 6.54
CA TYR A 186 12.48 -7.35 5.46
C TYR A 186 11.82 -6.07 5.96
N ILE A 187 11.08 -6.15 7.07
CA ILE A 187 10.42 -4.98 7.69
C ILE A 187 11.49 -3.96 8.15
N GLY A 188 12.58 -4.43 8.75
CA GLY A 188 13.70 -3.55 9.13
C GLY A 188 14.34 -2.86 7.94
N ALA A 189 14.55 -3.59 6.83
CA ALA A 189 15.13 -3.05 5.59
C ALA A 189 14.24 -1.99 4.95
N PHE A 190 12.92 -2.16 4.99
CA PHE A 190 11.94 -1.22 4.43
C PHE A 190 12.13 0.22 4.94
N PHE A 191 12.43 0.42 6.22
CA PHE A 191 12.59 1.77 6.77
C PHE A 191 13.75 2.56 6.16
N ASN A 192 14.72 1.90 5.51
CA ASN A 192 15.83 2.56 4.84
C ASN A 192 15.47 3.10 3.45
N ILE A 193 14.34 2.67 2.89
CA ILE A 193 13.93 2.98 1.51
C ILE A 193 12.57 3.68 1.41
N ILE A 194 12.06 4.21 2.51
CA ILE A 194 10.82 4.98 2.50
C ILE A 194 11.07 6.34 1.84
N ASN A 195 10.29 6.66 0.81
CA ASN A 195 10.27 7.99 0.18
C ASN A 195 9.42 8.96 1.05
N TRP A 196 10.03 9.50 2.09
CA TRP A 196 9.34 10.38 3.05
C TRP A 196 8.78 11.64 2.41
N ALA A 197 9.39 12.14 1.34
CA ALA A 197 8.86 13.29 0.60
C ALA A 197 7.48 12.98 -0.01
N GLU A 198 7.32 11.79 -0.58
CA GLU A 198 6.04 11.32 -1.12
C GLU A 198 5.04 11.05 0.00
N VAL A 199 5.45 10.44 1.12
CA VAL A 199 4.59 10.21 2.28
C VAL A 199 4.05 11.54 2.83
N GLY A 200 4.91 12.56 2.99
CA GLY A 200 4.50 13.91 3.41
C GLY A 200 3.55 14.58 2.42
N ARG A 201 3.80 14.43 1.11
CA ARG A 201 2.89 14.92 0.06
C ARG A 201 1.50 14.27 0.18
N ARG A 202 1.44 12.95 0.38
CA ARG A 202 0.18 12.22 0.57
C ARG A 202 -0.54 12.60 1.84
N TYR A 203 0.19 12.85 2.91
CA TYR A 203 -0.37 13.37 4.17
C TYR A 203 -1.10 14.70 3.95
N ARG A 204 -0.45 15.66 3.26
CA ARG A 204 -1.07 16.95 2.92
C ARG A 204 -2.29 16.77 2.01
N GLN A 205 -2.22 15.88 1.04
CA GLN A 205 -3.32 15.59 0.13
C GLN A 205 -4.54 15.01 0.87
N ALA A 206 -4.33 14.09 1.82
CA ALA A 206 -5.41 13.48 2.62
C ALA A 206 -6.19 14.52 3.42
N ARG A 207 -5.55 15.62 3.83
CA ARG A 207 -6.16 16.73 4.57
C ARG A 207 -6.90 17.73 3.68
N ALA A 208 -6.58 17.76 2.40
CA ALA A 208 -7.19 18.68 1.42
C ALA A 208 -8.40 18.06 0.69
N SER A 209 -8.70 16.76 0.93
CA SER A 209 -9.80 15.99 0.30
C SER A 209 -11.08 16.00 1.16
#